data_75866b5fccc861148cccf12a9dc2e37f
#
_entry.id   75866b5fccc861148cccf12a9dc2e37f
#
_cell.length_a   1.000
_cell.length_b   1.000
_cell.length_c   1.000
_cell.angle_alpha   90.00
_cell.angle_beta   90.00
_cell.angle_gamma   90.00
#
_symmetry.space_group_name_H-M   'P 1'
#
loop_
_entity.id
_entity.type
_entity.pdbx_description
1 polymer ?
#
loop_
_entity_poly.entity_id
_entity_poly.type
_entity_poly.pdbx_seq_one_letter_code
_entity_poly.pdbx_strand_id
1 'polypeptide(L)'
;EKQSFLSLDMPNRLLFYPKTVPNPKNTKENEVLFVMKILTSTQFKELDKYTIEHEPVSSTDLMERAAKAIAAELKSRWTTATRFIVFAGPGNNGGDALAVSRLLCNAGYTVQTYLFNITGRLSDDCLNNKKRLENLAGLLFTEVSSQFSFPEVDEKDVIVDGLFGTGLNKPLDGGYAGLVKRINASPAKVVSIDIPSGLMSEDNTYNNSSAIVRADLTLTIQLPKLAFFFGENQKYLGEVNPMDIGLSAEGLAA
;
A
#
# COMPACT_ATOMS: atom_id res chain seq x y z
N GLU A 1 -35.81 16.43 21.90
CA GLU A 1 -34.48 17.06 21.71
C GLU A 1 -33.75 16.33 20.58
N LYS A 2 -33.70 16.98 19.41
CA LYS A 2 -33.02 16.44 18.23
C LYS A 2 -31.54 16.77 18.36
N GLN A 3 -30.70 15.76 18.57
CA GLN A 3 -29.25 15.89 18.37
C GLN A 3 -28.98 15.93 16.86
N SER A 4 -28.61 17.11 16.38
CA SER A 4 -28.09 17.30 15.03
C SER A 4 -26.71 16.70 14.92
N PHE A 5 -26.55 15.62 14.16
CA PHE A 5 -25.25 15.16 13.71
C PHE A 5 -24.70 16.17 12.70
N LEU A 6 -23.56 16.76 13.03
CA LEU A 6 -22.76 17.59 12.13
C LEU A 6 -22.35 16.76 10.91
N SER A 7 -22.86 17.14 9.73
CA SER A 7 -22.28 16.71 8.46
C SER A 7 -20.94 17.41 8.32
N LEU A 8 -19.84 16.66 8.46
CA LEU A 8 -18.53 17.12 8.07
C LEU A 8 -18.49 17.16 6.53
N ASP A 9 -18.62 18.36 5.98
CA ASP A 9 -18.35 18.64 4.57
C ASP A 9 -16.85 18.48 4.33
N MET A 10 -16.44 17.30 3.87
CA MET A 10 -15.06 16.99 3.53
C MET A 10 -14.81 17.31 2.06
N PRO A 11 -13.88 18.20 1.73
CA PRO A 11 -13.69 18.69 0.36
C PRO A 11 -12.99 17.71 -0.61
N ASN A 12 -12.68 16.48 -0.20
CA ASN A 12 -12.24 15.42 -1.10
C ASN A 12 -12.87 14.10 -0.70
N ARG A 13 -13.76 13.61 -1.57
CA ARG A 13 -14.56 12.40 -1.37
C ARG A 13 -13.65 11.17 -1.20
N LEU A 14 -13.52 10.67 0.03
CA LEU A 14 -13.27 9.25 0.29
C LEU A 14 -14.52 8.47 -0.18
N LEU A 15 -14.63 8.21 -1.46
CA LEU A 15 -15.72 7.44 -2.04
C LEU A 15 -15.37 5.95 -1.91
N PHE A 16 -15.68 5.37 -0.77
CA PHE A 16 -15.72 3.92 -0.64
C PHE A 16 -17.03 3.41 -1.27
N TYR A 17 -16.98 3.04 -2.54
CA TYR A 17 -18.08 2.31 -3.17
C TYR A 17 -17.84 0.81 -2.99
N PRO A 18 -18.75 0.08 -2.33
CA PRO A 18 -18.76 -1.37 -2.45
C PRO A 18 -19.00 -1.75 -3.91
N LYS A 19 -18.23 -2.66 -4.47
CA LYS A 19 -18.35 -3.12 -5.88
C LYS A 19 -19.69 -3.79 -6.21
N THR A 20 -20.60 -3.95 -5.25
CA THR A 20 -21.95 -4.45 -5.45
C THR A 20 -22.96 -3.57 -4.70
N VAL A 21 -23.54 -2.61 -5.41
CA VAL A 21 -24.75 -1.92 -4.94
C VAL A 21 -25.94 -2.85 -5.21
N PRO A 22 -26.74 -3.26 -4.21
CA PRO A 22 -28.00 -3.95 -4.45
C PRO A 22 -28.92 -3.04 -5.28
N ASN A 23 -29.59 -3.60 -6.27
CA ASN A 23 -30.51 -2.90 -7.15
C ASN A 23 -31.60 -2.16 -6.32
N PRO A 24 -31.75 -0.82 -6.45
CA PRO A 24 -32.60 -0.01 -5.57
C PRO A 24 -34.13 -0.20 -5.78
N LYS A 25 -34.54 -1.19 -6.56
CA LYS A 25 -35.98 -1.39 -6.87
C LYS A 25 -36.74 -2.24 -5.85
N ASN A 26 -36.14 -2.72 -4.75
CA ASN A 26 -36.83 -3.64 -3.83
C ASN A 26 -36.50 -3.44 -2.34
N THR A 27 -36.24 -2.24 -1.87
CA THR A 27 -36.00 -2.01 -0.44
C THR A 27 -37.00 -1.00 0.13
N LYS A 28 -37.88 -1.49 1.01
CA LYS A 28 -38.43 -0.69 2.10
C LYS A 28 -37.23 -0.15 2.89
N GLU A 29 -37.27 1.14 3.22
CA GLU A 29 -36.24 1.90 3.94
C GLU A 29 -35.65 1.15 5.16
N ASN A 30 -34.69 0.28 4.91
CA ASN A 30 -33.71 -0.12 5.92
C ASN A 30 -32.43 0.63 5.56
N GLU A 31 -32.13 1.68 6.32
CA GLU A 31 -30.79 2.27 6.33
C GLU A 31 -29.81 1.12 6.64
N VAL A 32 -29.09 0.66 5.61
CA VAL A 32 -28.01 -0.27 5.80
C VAL A 32 -26.87 0.53 6.42
N LEU A 33 -26.77 0.49 7.74
CA LEU A 33 -25.67 1.09 8.47
C LEU A 33 -24.39 0.30 8.12
N PHE A 34 -23.58 0.85 7.22
CA PHE A 34 -22.25 0.29 6.95
C PHE A 34 -21.34 0.59 8.15
N VAL A 35 -21.16 -0.37 9.03
CA VAL A 35 -20.16 -0.31 10.08
C VAL A 35 -18.84 -0.77 9.47
N MET A 36 -17.94 0.19 9.20
CA MET A 36 -16.59 -0.13 8.80
C MET A 36 -15.73 -0.31 10.05
N LYS A 37 -15.10 -1.47 10.20
CA LYS A 37 -14.10 -1.69 11.25
C LYS A 37 -12.82 -0.95 10.89
N ILE A 38 -12.25 -0.26 11.88
CA ILE A 38 -10.91 0.34 11.81
C ILE A 38 -10.05 -0.47 12.78
N LEU A 39 -8.97 -1.05 12.26
CA LEU A 39 -8.06 -1.88 13.03
C LEU A 39 -6.76 -1.12 13.31
N THR A 40 -6.18 -1.36 14.48
CA THR A 40 -4.81 -0.96 14.80
C THR A 40 -3.82 -1.84 14.04
N SER A 41 -2.56 -1.42 13.93
CA SER A 41 -1.50 -2.22 13.33
C SER A 41 -1.30 -3.59 14.02
N THR A 42 -1.54 -3.65 15.32
CA THR A 42 -1.52 -4.90 16.11
C THR A 42 -2.66 -5.81 15.70
N GLN A 43 -3.89 -5.27 15.63
CA GLN A 43 -5.06 -6.05 15.23
C GLN A 43 -4.97 -6.56 13.78
N PHE A 44 -4.35 -5.79 12.86
CA PHE A 44 -4.06 -6.28 11.51
C PHE A 44 -3.16 -7.52 11.54
N LYS A 45 -2.08 -7.50 12.34
CA LYS A 45 -1.18 -8.66 12.47
C LYS A 45 -1.88 -9.87 13.08
N GLU A 46 -2.78 -9.64 14.04
CA GLU A 46 -3.59 -10.70 14.64
C GLU A 46 -4.57 -11.30 13.63
N LEU A 47 -5.18 -10.46 12.77
CA LEU A 47 -6.08 -10.91 11.72
C LEU A 47 -5.34 -11.71 10.63
N ASP A 48 -4.15 -11.27 10.20
CA ASP A 48 -3.30 -12.02 9.27
C ASP A 48 -2.94 -13.38 9.86
N LYS A 49 -2.50 -13.40 11.12
CA LYS A 49 -2.18 -14.63 11.85
C LYS A 49 -3.39 -15.55 11.95
N TYR A 50 -4.55 -15.03 12.34
CA TYR A 50 -5.79 -15.77 12.41
C TYR A 50 -6.15 -16.39 11.06
N THR A 51 -6.04 -15.62 9.99
CA THR A 51 -6.32 -16.10 8.62
C THR A 51 -5.39 -17.25 8.24
N ILE A 52 -4.08 -17.12 8.50
CA ILE A 52 -3.08 -18.16 8.22
C ILE A 52 -3.35 -19.44 9.02
N GLU A 53 -3.76 -19.31 10.29
CA GLU A 53 -4.01 -20.47 11.18
C GLU A 53 -5.32 -21.20 10.87
N HIS A 54 -6.33 -20.50 10.34
CA HIS A 54 -7.67 -21.08 10.11
C HIS A 54 -7.98 -21.36 8.63
N GLU A 55 -7.22 -20.78 7.71
CA GLU A 55 -7.23 -21.13 6.30
C GLU A 55 -5.93 -21.90 5.97
N PRO A 56 -5.95 -22.88 5.06
CA PRO A 56 -4.73 -23.58 4.65
C PRO A 56 -3.90 -22.69 3.71
N VAL A 57 -3.47 -21.50 4.19
CA VAL A 57 -2.72 -20.50 3.42
C VAL A 57 -1.44 -20.14 4.16
N SER A 58 -0.33 -20.09 3.45
CA SER A 58 0.94 -19.59 4.01
C SER A 58 0.99 -18.06 4.00
N SER A 59 1.86 -17.46 4.83
CA SER A 59 2.15 -16.02 4.80
C SER A 59 2.54 -15.55 3.40
N THR A 60 3.39 -16.32 2.73
CA THR A 60 3.81 -16.04 1.34
C THR A 60 2.65 -16.09 0.35
N ASP A 61 1.68 -17.00 0.52
CA ASP A 61 0.50 -17.08 -0.35
C ASP A 61 -0.48 -15.94 -0.06
N LEU A 62 -0.60 -15.52 1.20
CA LEU A 62 -1.41 -14.35 1.57
C LEU A 62 -0.83 -13.08 0.96
N MET A 63 0.50 -12.88 1.03
CA MET A 63 1.20 -11.79 0.35
C MET A 63 1.03 -11.87 -1.18
N GLU A 64 1.04 -13.08 -1.77
CA GLU A 64 0.78 -13.25 -3.20
C GLU A 64 -0.65 -12.85 -3.59
N ARG A 65 -1.66 -13.07 -2.72
CA ARG A 65 -3.04 -12.56 -2.94
C ARG A 65 -3.05 -11.04 -2.97
N ALA A 66 -2.38 -10.38 -1.99
CA ALA A 66 -2.26 -8.92 -1.95
C ALA A 66 -1.57 -8.37 -3.20
N ALA A 67 -0.43 -8.93 -3.56
CA ALA A 67 0.32 -8.52 -4.75
C ALA A 67 -0.48 -8.69 -6.05
N LYS A 68 -1.27 -9.77 -6.19
CA LYS A 68 -2.14 -9.99 -7.35
C LYS A 68 -3.25 -8.95 -7.44
N ALA A 69 -3.88 -8.60 -6.32
CA ALA A 69 -4.92 -7.57 -6.28
C ALA A 69 -4.34 -6.20 -6.68
N ILE A 70 -3.20 -5.82 -6.09
CA ILE A 70 -2.48 -4.59 -6.40
C ILE A 70 -2.05 -4.55 -7.87
N ALA A 71 -1.41 -5.62 -8.37
CA ALA A 71 -0.98 -5.68 -9.77
C ALA A 71 -2.17 -5.64 -10.75
N ALA A 72 -3.32 -6.23 -10.40
CA ALA A 72 -4.53 -6.14 -11.21
C ALA A 72 -5.04 -4.70 -11.29
N GLU A 73 -5.06 -3.97 -10.17
CA GLU A 73 -5.46 -2.57 -10.13
C GLU A 73 -4.51 -1.69 -10.94
N LEU A 74 -3.19 -1.87 -10.80
CA LEU A 74 -2.19 -1.15 -11.59
C LEU A 74 -2.37 -1.41 -13.10
N LYS A 75 -2.58 -2.66 -13.51
CA LYS A 75 -2.84 -3.03 -14.92
C LYS A 75 -4.15 -2.47 -15.46
N SER A 76 -5.14 -2.21 -14.63
CA SER A 76 -6.40 -1.59 -15.07
C SER A 76 -6.25 -0.10 -15.37
N ARG A 77 -5.26 0.56 -14.75
CA ARG A 77 -5.05 2.02 -14.85
C ARG A 77 -3.97 2.40 -15.86
N TRP A 78 -2.98 1.55 -16.08
CA TRP A 78 -1.84 1.84 -16.95
C TRP A 78 -1.61 0.77 -18.00
N THR A 79 -1.19 1.17 -19.17
CA THR A 79 -0.85 0.25 -20.28
C THR A 79 0.60 -0.20 -20.19
N THR A 80 0.99 -1.20 -20.96
CA THR A 80 2.39 -1.70 -21.05
C THR A 80 3.41 -0.67 -21.58
N ALA A 81 2.95 0.48 -22.07
CA ALA A 81 3.83 1.59 -22.43
C ALA A 81 4.37 2.35 -21.19
N THR A 82 3.78 2.12 -20.02
CA THR A 82 4.20 2.73 -18.75
C THR A 82 5.38 1.96 -18.17
N ARG A 83 6.41 2.70 -17.73
CA ARG A 83 7.50 2.14 -16.91
C ARG A 83 7.14 2.30 -15.44
N PHE A 84 7.25 1.20 -14.69
CA PHE A 84 7.12 1.21 -13.23
C PHE A 84 8.49 1.26 -12.56
N ILE A 85 8.66 2.20 -11.64
CA ILE A 85 9.86 2.35 -10.81
C ILE A 85 9.46 2.00 -9.38
N VAL A 86 9.91 0.86 -8.87
CA VAL A 86 9.46 0.30 -7.60
C VAL A 86 10.53 0.49 -6.54
N PHE A 87 10.17 1.13 -5.45
CA PHE A 87 11.02 1.28 -4.27
C PHE A 87 10.51 0.37 -3.16
N ALA A 88 11.25 -0.69 -2.88
CA ALA A 88 10.93 -1.72 -1.89
C ALA A 88 11.79 -1.57 -0.63
N GLY A 89 11.17 -1.63 0.53
CA GLY A 89 11.85 -1.66 1.81
C GLY A 89 12.21 -3.08 2.26
N PRO A 90 12.85 -3.23 3.43
CA PRO A 90 13.33 -4.54 3.89
C PRO A 90 12.25 -5.40 4.56
N GLY A 91 11.07 -4.83 4.87
CA GLY A 91 9.97 -5.50 5.55
C GLY A 91 8.94 -6.13 4.61
N ASN A 92 7.78 -6.51 5.17
CA ASN A 92 6.72 -7.16 4.40
C ASN A 92 6.15 -6.26 3.29
N ASN A 93 6.03 -4.95 3.51
CA ASN A 93 5.60 -4.03 2.45
C ASN A 93 6.56 -4.03 1.24
N GLY A 94 7.87 -4.17 1.52
CA GLY A 94 8.86 -4.42 0.47
C GLY A 94 8.64 -5.77 -0.22
N GLY A 95 8.27 -6.81 0.53
CA GLY A 95 7.91 -8.11 -0.02
C GLY A 95 6.72 -8.02 -0.99
N ASP A 96 5.66 -7.28 -0.62
CA ASP A 96 4.52 -6.98 -1.50
C ASP A 96 4.98 -6.26 -2.77
N ALA A 97 5.82 -5.23 -2.63
CA ALA A 97 6.35 -4.47 -3.77
C ALA A 97 7.20 -5.32 -4.72
N LEU A 98 8.02 -6.24 -4.19
CA LEU A 98 8.79 -7.19 -5.00
C LEU A 98 7.87 -8.17 -5.74
N ALA A 99 6.83 -8.68 -5.08
CA ALA A 99 5.85 -9.56 -5.71
C ALA A 99 5.08 -8.83 -6.82
N VAL A 100 4.66 -7.57 -6.58
CA VAL A 100 4.03 -6.70 -7.59
C VAL A 100 4.96 -6.47 -8.77
N SER A 101 6.25 -6.17 -8.53
CA SER A 101 7.26 -6.02 -9.59
C SER A 101 7.33 -7.23 -10.50
N ARG A 102 7.36 -8.43 -9.91
CA ARG A 102 7.38 -9.70 -10.65
C ARG A 102 6.12 -9.88 -11.50
N LEU A 103 4.95 -9.59 -10.93
CA LEU A 103 3.66 -9.74 -11.62
C LEU A 103 3.51 -8.76 -12.79
N LEU A 104 3.98 -7.52 -12.64
CA LEU A 104 3.98 -6.52 -13.70
C LEU A 104 4.97 -6.88 -14.80
N CYS A 105 6.19 -7.30 -14.45
CA CYS A 105 7.19 -7.75 -15.43
C CYS A 105 6.66 -8.96 -16.25
N ASN A 106 6.07 -9.96 -15.59
CA ASN A 106 5.44 -11.11 -16.27
C ASN A 106 4.25 -10.71 -17.15
N ALA A 107 3.63 -9.57 -16.90
CA ALA A 107 2.56 -9.02 -17.72
C ALA A 107 3.07 -8.11 -18.87
N GLY A 108 4.39 -8.04 -19.08
CA GLY A 108 5.01 -7.30 -20.19
C GLY A 108 5.26 -5.82 -19.93
N TYR A 109 5.16 -5.36 -18.67
CA TYR A 109 5.54 -3.99 -18.32
C TYR A 109 7.05 -3.84 -18.16
N THR A 110 7.58 -2.66 -18.49
CA THR A 110 8.94 -2.28 -18.10
C THR A 110 8.95 -1.96 -16.62
N VAL A 111 9.75 -2.72 -15.85
CA VAL A 111 9.82 -2.56 -14.39
C VAL A 111 11.27 -2.41 -13.95
N GLN A 112 11.52 -1.38 -13.15
CA GLN A 112 12.81 -1.12 -12.51
C GLN A 112 12.62 -1.13 -11.00
N THR A 113 13.25 -2.06 -10.29
CA THR A 113 13.03 -2.31 -8.86
C THR A 113 14.28 -2.07 -8.06
N TYR A 114 14.13 -1.31 -6.98
CA TYR A 114 15.17 -1.01 -6.00
C TYR A 114 14.77 -1.56 -4.64
N LEU A 115 15.52 -2.53 -4.13
CA LEU A 115 15.34 -3.07 -2.78
C LEU A 115 16.34 -2.43 -1.82
N PHE A 116 15.85 -1.67 -0.84
CA PHE A 116 16.69 -1.02 0.17
C PHE A 116 16.96 -1.97 1.34
N ASN A 117 18.11 -2.67 1.26
CA ASN A 117 18.60 -3.60 2.28
C ASN A 117 19.80 -3.04 3.05
N ILE A 118 19.64 -1.85 3.64
CA ILE A 118 20.73 -1.10 4.28
C ILE A 118 21.29 -1.82 5.51
N THR A 119 20.46 -2.54 6.25
CA THR A 119 20.87 -3.25 7.48
C THR A 119 21.27 -4.70 7.26
N GLY A 120 21.15 -5.22 6.05
CA GLY A 120 21.37 -6.62 5.73
C GLY A 120 20.30 -7.57 6.30
N ARG A 121 19.15 -7.05 6.75
CA ARG A 121 18.05 -7.83 7.34
C ARG A 121 16.77 -7.61 6.57
N LEU A 122 16.25 -8.67 5.96
CA LEU A 122 14.97 -8.70 5.28
C LEU A 122 13.99 -9.54 6.11
N SER A 123 12.68 -9.25 6.01
CA SER A 123 11.67 -10.19 6.48
C SER A 123 11.70 -11.45 5.60
N ASP A 124 11.20 -12.57 6.15
CA ASP A 124 11.22 -13.86 5.45
C ASP A 124 10.46 -13.78 4.10
N ASP A 125 9.30 -13.12 4.08
CA ASP A 125 8.52 -12.95 2.87
C ASP A 125 9.19 -12.00 1.85
N CYS A 126 9.88 -10.94 2.33
CA CYS A 126 10.69 -10.08 1.47
C CYS A 126 11.86 -10.87 0.85
N LEU A 127 12.56 -11.67 1.63
CA LEU A 127 13.65 -12.52 1.15
C LEU A 127 13.16 -13.56 0.13
N ASN A 128 12.01 -14.18 0.38
CA ASN A 128 11.39 -15.14 -0.53
C ASN A 128 11.03 -14.47 -1.87
N ASN A 129 10.44 -13.28 -1.85
CA ASN A 129 10.11 -12.55 -3.07
C ASN A 129 11.36 -12.01 -3.79
N LYS A 130 12.39 -11.58 -3.06
CA LYS A 130 13.69 -11.24 -3.64
C LYS A 130 14.25 -12.40 -4.47
N LYS A 131 14.32 -13.61 -3.91
CA LYS A 131 14.79 -14.82 -4.62
C LYS A 131 13.98 -15.14 -5.89
N ARG A 132 12.67 -14.91 -5.85
CA ARG A 132 11.79 -15.09 -7.03
C ARG A 132 12.06 -14.06 -8.13
N LEU A 133 12.58 -12.90 -7.78
CA LEU A 133 12.83 -11.77 -8.66
C LEU A 133 14.22 -11.83 -9.32
N GLU A 134 15.25 -12.28 -8.59
CA GLU A 134 16.66 -12.30 -9.04
C GLU A 134 16.89 -13.06 -10.36
N ASN A 135 16.04 -14.02 -10.67
CA ASN A 135 16.15 -14.85 -11.88
C ASN A 135 15.14 -14.45 -12.98
N LEU A 136 14.43 -13.32 -12.82
CA LEU A 136 13.40 -12.92 -13.77
C LEU A 136 14.00 -12.13 -14.93
N ALA A 137 13.94 -12.71 -16.12
CA ALA A 137 14.40 -12.04 -17.35
C ALA A 137 13.54 -10.79 -17.64
N GLY A 138 14.20 -9.70 -18.04
CA GLY A 138 13.52 -8.45 -18.42
C GLY A 138 13.23 -7.50 -17.26
N LEU A 139 13.49 -7.89 -16.00
CA LEU A 139 13.38 -7.00 -14.85
C LEU A 139 14.74 -6.35 -14.54
N LEU A 140 14.74 -5.04 -14.36
CA LEU A 140 15.91 -4.33 -13.83
C LEU A 140 15.83 -4.31 -12.30
N PHE A 141 16.60 -5.15 -11.65
CA PHE A 141 16.64 -5.26 -10.19
C PHE A 141 17.96 -4.76 -9.61
N THR A 142 17.87 -3.91 -8.60
CA THR A 142 19.02 -3.38 -7.87
C THR A 142 18.80 -3.50 -6.37
N GLU A 143 19.68 -4.21 -5.67
CA GLU A 143 19.72 -4.19 -4.21
C GLU A 143 20.63 -3.05 -3.74
N VAL A 144 20.07 -2.16 -2.93
CA VAL A 144 20.73 -0.98 -2.39
C VAL A 144 21.14 -1.26 -0.96
N SER A 145 22.45 -1.38 -0.70
CA SER A 145 23.02 -1.61 0.63
C SER A 145 23.80 -0.42 1.20
N SER A 146 24.01 0.61 0.39
CA SER A 146 24.81 1.80 0.78
C SER A 146 24.35 3.05 0.03
N GLN A 147 25.21 3.63 -0.80
CA GLN A 147 24.90 4.81 -1.59
C GLN A 147 23.88 4.48 -2.71
N PHE A 148 22.97 5.38 -2.94
CA PHE A 148 21.93 5.25 -3.95
C PHE A 148 21.83 6.52 -4.79
N SER A 149 21.86 6.35 -6.11
CA SER A 149 21.55 7.41 -7.06
C SER A 149 20.10 7.24 -7.54
N PHE A 150 19.27 8.26 -7.31
CA PHE A 150 17.90 8.24 -7.75
C PHE A 150 17.83 8.17 -9.28
N PRO A 151 17.01 7.28 -9.86
CA PRO A 151 16.94 7.15 -11.32
C PRO A 151 16.37 8.39 -11.98
N GLU A 152 16.58 8.51 -13.28
CA GLU A 152 15.84 9.47 -14.10
C GLU A 152 14.38 9.01 -14.16
N VAL A 153 13.48 9.97 -13.93
CA VAL A 153 12.03 9.74 -13.85
C VAL A 153 11.33 10.82 -14.66
N ASP A 154 10.40 10.44 -15.51
CA ASP A 154 9.58 11.34 -16.28
C ASP A 154 8.08 11.27 -15.90
N GLU A 155 7.25 12.13 -16.49
CA GLU A 155 5.81 12.23 -16.20
C GLU A 155 4.99 11.01 -16.65
N LYS A 156 5.55 10.14 -17.52
CA LYS A 156 4.90 8.92 -18.01
C LYS A 156 5.19 7.72 -17.14
N ASP A 157 6.17 7.84 -16.25
CA ASP A 157 6.52 6.81 -15.30
C ASP A 157 5.50 6.74 -14.15
N VAL A 158 5.48 5.60 -13.49
CA VAL A 158 4.76 5.41 -12.25
C VAL A 158 5.74 4.92 -11.19
N ILE A 159 5.86 5.67 -10.11
CA ILE A 159 6.59 5.23 -8.94
C ILE A 159 5.66 4.38 -8.07
N VAL A 160 6.13 3.21 -7.65
CA VAL A 160 5.47 2.37 -6.66
C VAL A 160 6.28 2.44 -5.37
N ASP A 161 5.66 3.00 -4.34
CA ASP A 161 6.21 3.10 -3.00
C ASP A 161 5.78 1.89 -2.17
N GLY A 162 6.72 1.01 -1.88
CA GLY A 162 6.60 -0.12 -0.97
C GLY A 162 7.72 -0.14 0.07
N LEU A 163 8.21 1.04 0.48
CA LEU A 163 9.33 1.11 1.44
C LEU A 163 8.91 0.67 2.84
N PHE A 164 7.83 1.25 3.37
CA PHE A 164 7.34 0.97 4.73
C PHE A 164 5.81 0.92 4.76
N GLY A 165 5.26 -0.11 5.42
CA GLY A 165 3.84 -0.28 5.66
C GLY A 165 3.47 0.05 7.12
N THR A 166 2.40 -0.57 7.62
CA THR A 166 1.84 -0.37 8.97
C THR A 166 2.80 -0.69 10.12
N GLY A 167 3.92 -1.38 9.84
CA GLY A 167 4.95 -1.67 10.83
C GLY A 167 5.86 -0.49 11.20
N LEU A 168 5.74 0.66 10.52
CA LEU A 168 6.52 1.85 10.82
C LEU A 168 6.07 2.45 12.16
N ASN A 169 7.00 2.61 13.10
CA ASN A 169 6.72 3.08 14.46
C ASN A 169 7.58 4.29 14.90
N LYS A 170 8.32 4.88 13.97
CA LYS A 170 9.13 6.09 14.19
C LYS A 170 9.23 6.90 12.90
N PRO A 171 9.43 8.22 13.00
CA PRO A 171 9.64 9.08 11.84
C PRO A 171 10.81 8.60 10.98
N LEU A 172 10.69 8.77 9.65
CA LEU A 172 11.80 8.53 8.75
C LEU A 172 12.85 9.64 8.86
N ASP A 173 14.11 9.23 8.81
CA ASP A 173 15.27 10.10 8.85
C ASP A 173 16.33 9.70 7.81
N GLY A 174 17.46 10.43 7.79
CA GLY A 174 18.65 10.09 6.99
C GLY A 174 18.32 9.82 5.53
N GLY A 175 18.85 8.69 5.02
CA GLY A 175 18.73 8.29 3.62
C GLY A 175 17.30 8.04 3.17
N TYR A 176 16.45 7.47 4.02
CA TYR A 176 15.03 7.25 3.69
C TYR A 176 14.25 8.57 3.59
N ALA A 177 14.49 9.52 4.49
CA ALA A 177 13.89 10.85 4.38
C ALA A 177 14.35 11.57 3.10
N GLY A 178 15.62 11.41 2.72
CA GLY A 178 16.16 11.93 1.47
C GLY A 178 15.50 11.29 0.24
N LEU A 179 15.29 9.97 0.25
CA LEU A 179 14.60 9.25 -0.80
C LEU A 179 13.15 9.71 -0.96
N VAL A 180 12.41 9.82 0.14
CA VAL A 180 11.01 10.30 0.13
C VAL A 180 10.92 11.71 -0.45
N LYS A 181 11.83 12.61 -0.11
CA LYS A 181 11.87 13.95 -0.71
C LYS A 181 12.07 13.91 -2.22
N ARG A 182 12.89 12.99 -2.74
CA ARG A 182 13.11 12.83 -4.18
C ARG A 182 11.89 12.20 -4.87
N ILE A 183 11.24 11.24 -4.26
CA ILE A 183 9.96 10.69 -4.73
C ILE A 183 8.92 11.81 -4.85
N ASN A 184 8.74 12.61 -3.80
CA ASN A 184 7.77 13.70 -3.76
C ASN A 184 8.08 14.85 -4.72
N ALA A 185 9.32 14.99 -5.16
CA ALA A 185 9.77 16.01 -6.13
C ALA A 185 9.77 15.49 -7.58
N SER A 186 9.52 14.20 -7.81
CA SER A 186 9.49 13.62 -9.14
C SER A 186 8.23 14.05 -9.93
N PRO A 187 8.29 14.09 -11.26
CA PRO A 187 7.12 14.41 -12.08
C PRO A 187 6.17 13.21 -12.27
N ALA A 188 6.57 11.99 -11.86
CA ALA A 188 5.80 10.78 -12.03
C ALA A 188 4.59 10.70 -11.09
N LYS A 189 3.60 9.90 -11.47
CA LYS A 189 2.54 9.48 -10.56
C LYS A 189 3.10 8.55 -9.49
N VAL A 190 2.66 8.75 -8.25
CA VAL A 190 3.11 7.96 -7.10
C VAL A 190 1.97 7.09 -6.59
N VAL A 191 2.20 5.78 -6.54
CA VAL A 191 1.29 4.80 -5.95
C VAL A 191 1.93 4.19 -4.72
N SER A 192 1.30 4.34 -3.56
CA SER A 192 1.77 3.70 -2.32
C SER A 192 1.03 2.39 -2.07
N ILE A 193 1.79 1.35 -1.76
CA ILE A 193 1.27 0.05 -1.30
C ILE A 193 0.96 0.16 0.19
N ASP A 194 -0.23 -0.22 0.57
CA ASP A 194 -0.78 -0.30 1.92
C ASP A 194 -0.96 1.06 2.61
N ILE A 195 0.10 1.82 2.80
CA ILE A 195 0.12 3.15 3.42
C ILE A 195 1.30 3.95 2.84
N PRO A 196 1.18 5.25 2.56
CA PRO A 196 2.30 6.06 2.11
C PRO A 196 3.47 5.97 3.08
N SER A 197 4.66 5.61 2.56
CA SER A 197 5.84 5.42 3.40
C SER A 197 6.19 6.68 4.17
N GLY A 198 6.45 6.52 5.45
CA GLY A 198 6.65 7.63 6.38
C GLY A 198 5.40 8.00 7.17
N LEU A 199 4.19 7.70 6.70
CA LEU A 199 2.97 7.85 7.48
C LEU A 199 2.83 6.65 8.43
N MET A 200 2.71 6.89 9.73
CA MET A 200 2.40 5.85 10.71
C MET A 200 0.90 5.56 10.69
N SER A 201 0.51 4.31 10.88
CA SER A 201 -0.88 3.85 10.72
C SER A 201 -1.87 4.43 11.73
N GLU A 202 -1.39 5.00 12.81
CA GLU A 202 -2.20 5.50 13.92
C GLU A 202 -1.83 6.95 14.28
N ASP A 203 -0.86 7.16 15.17
CA ASP A 203 -0.47 8.48 15.68
C ASP A 203 0.69 9.08 14.87
N ASN A 204 0.48 10.29 14.35
CA ASN A 204 1.46 11.05 13.59
C ASN A 204 1.80 12.40 14.26
N THR A 205 1.44 12.60 15.52
CA THR A 205 1.59 13.88 16.24
C THR A 205 3.03 14.40 16.20
N TYR A 206 4.01 13.53 16.37
CA TYR A 206 5.44 13.87 16.38
C TYR A 206 6.17 13.36 15.13
N ASN A 207 5.44 13.14 14.04
CA ASN A 207 6.03 12.61 12.80
C ASN A 207 6.75 13.70 12.00
N ASN A 208 7.72 13.25 11.19
CA ASN A 208 8.41 14.11 10.22
C ASN A 208 7.59 14.27 8.93
N SER A 209 6.74 15.28 8.90
CA SER A 209 5.85 15.56 7.77
C SER A 209 6.56 15.77 6.43
N SER A 210 7.85 16.12 6.44
CA SER A 210 8.67 16.28 5.23
C SER A 210 9.21 14.95 4.67
N ALA A 211 9.11 13.87 5.45
CA ALA A 211 9.58 12.53 5.11
C ALA A 211 8.41 11.53 4.99
N ILE A 212 7.24 12.02 4.58
CA ILE A 212 6.08 11.20 4.24
C ILE A 212 5.87 11.28 2.72
N VAL A 213 5.69 10.14 2.07
CA VAL A 213 5.36 10.06 0.65
C VAL A 213 4.00 10.72 0.41
N ARG A 214 3.91 11.50 -0.67
CA ARG A 214 2.65 12.06 -1.17
C ARG A 214 2.19 11.23 -2.35
N ALA A 215 1.32 10.28 -2.09
CA ALA A 215 0.78 9.43 -3.11
C ALA A 215 -0.30 10.15 -3.94
N ASP A 216 -0.41 9.82 -5.23
CA ASP A 216 -1.59 10.09 -6.05
C ASP A 216 -2.66 9.01 -5.83
N LEU A 217 -2.21 7.80 -5.47
CA LEU A 217 -3.05 6.64 -5.22
C LEU A 217 -2.46 5.80 -4.08
N THR A 218 -3.28 5.44 -3.11
CA THR A 218 -2.93 4.49 -2.04
C THR A 218 -3.75 3.22 -2.22
N LEU A 219 -3.09 2.10 -2.51
CA LEU A 219 -3.68 0.77 -2.59
C LEU A 219 -3.54 0.09 -1.24
N THR A 220 -4.53 0.33 -0.37
CA THR A 220 -4.46 -0.16 1.03
C THR A 220 -4.96 -1.58 1.14
N ILE A 221 -4.19 -2.44 1.81
CA ILE A 221 -4.49 -3.86 1.94
C ILE A 221 -5.65 -4.05 2.93
N GLN A 222 -6.69 -4.73 2.50
CA GLN A 222 -7.93 -5.10 3.16
C GLN A 222 -8.76 -3.91 3.65
N LEU A 223 -8.28 -3.15 4.62
CA LEU A 223 -9.03 -2.06 5.26
C LEU A 223 -8.19 -0.78 5.34
N PRO A 224 -8.83 0.40 5.31
CA PRO A 224 -8.18 1.67 5.59
C PRO A 224 -7.57 1.70 6.99
N LYS A 225 -6.44 2.41 7.13
CA LYS A 225 -5.75 2.57 8.42
C LYS A 225 -6.34 3.76 9.18
N LEU A 226 -6.24 3.75 10.51
CA LEU A 226 -6.77 4.83 11.35
C LEU A 226 -6.26 6.21 10.91
N ALA A 227 -4.98 6.32 10.56
CA ALA A 227 -4.36 7.55 10.09
C ALA A 227 -5.06 8.18 8.86
N PHE A 228 -5.81 7.39 8.07
CA PHE A 228 -6.49 7.88 6.86
C PHE A 228 -7.71 8.75 7.17
N PHE A 229 -8.23 8.69 8.38
CA PHE A 229 -9.41 9.44 8.80
C PHE A 229 -9.07 10.82 9.42
N PHE A 230 -7.80 11.13 9.60
CA PHE A 230 -7.37 12.44 10.09
C PHE A 230 -7.15 13.41 8.92
N GLY A 231 -7.78 14.59 9.00
CA GLY A 231 -7.77 15.60 7.94
C GLY A 231 -6.37 16.07 7.54
N GLU A 232 -5.46 16.17 8.50
CA GLU A 232 -4.05 16.55 8.28
C GLU A 232 -3.27 15.55 7.43
N ASN A 233 -3.71 14.29 7.36
CA ASN A 233 -3.06 13.23 6.61
C ASN A 233 -3.57 13.09 5.17
N GLN A 234 -4.70 13.70 4.83
CA GLN A 234 -5.32 13.59 3.50
C GLN A 234 -4.38 13.98 2.35
N LYS A 235 -3.50 14.94 2.58
CA LYS A 235 -2.51 15.42 1.61
C LYS A 235 -1.44 14.38 1.21
N TYR A 236 -1.36 13.25 1.92
CA TYR A 236 -0.41 12.17 1.64
C TYR A 236 -1.04 10.99 0.91
N LEU A 237 -2.38 10.86 0.98
CA LEU A 237 -3.06 9.62 0.59
C LEU A 237 -3.42 9.55 -0.90
N GLY A 238 -3.73 10.70 -1.52
CA GLY A 238 -4.34 10.71 -2.85
C GLY A 238 -5.70 9.99 -2.87
N GLU A 239 -6.01 9.33 -3.97
CA GLU A 239 -7.13 8.39 -4.04
C GLU A 239 -6.82 7.16 -3.19
N VAL A 240 -7.74 6.75 -2.33
CA VAL A 240 -7.58 5.54 -1.50
C VAL A 240 -8.46 4.42 -2.06
N ASN A 241 -7.83 3.29 -2.42
CA ASN A 241 -8.54 2.11 -2.92
C ASN A 241 -8.21 0.88 -2.03
N PRO A 242 -9.17 0.38 -1.24
CA PRO A 242 -8.97 -0.83 -0.46
C PRO A 242 -8.91 -2.07 -1.34
N MET A 243 -7.85 -2.86 -1.16
CA MET A 243 -7.61 -4.12 -1.86
C MET A 243 -8.12 -5.27 -0.99
N ASP A 244 -9.28 -5.82 -1.32
CA ASP A 244 -9.77 -7.03 -0.67
C ASP A 244 -8.90 -8.22 -1.06
N ILE A 245 -8.26 -8.82 -0.07
CA ILE A 245 -7.37 -9.98 -0.23
C ILE A 245 -7.96 -11.25 0.38
N GLY A 246 -9.22 -11.19 0.80
CA GLY A 246 -9.94 -12.32 1.38
C GLY A 246 -9.39 -12.73 2.75
N LEU A 247 -9.17 -11.77 3.66
CA LEU A 247 -8.91 -12.10 5.05
C LEU A 247 -10.14 -12.74 5.69
N SER A 248 -9.93 -13.56 6.71
CA SER A 248 -11.01 -14.30 7.37
C SER A 248 -12.14 -13.40 7.85
N ALA A 249 -13.35 -13.66 7.35
CA ALA A 249 -14.54 -12.94 7.78
C ALA A 249 -14.86 -13.18 9.28
N GLU A 250 -14.54 -14.36 9.80
CA GLU A 250 -14.68 -14.68 11.22
C GLU A 250 -13.67 -13.90 12.06
N GLY A 251 -12.40 -13.84 11.63
CA GLY A 251 -11.39 -13.02 12.26
C GLY A 251 -11.72 -11.52 12.23
N LEU A 252 -12.33 -11.05 11.13
CA LEU A 252 -12.84 -9.68 11.05
C LEU A 252 -14.04 -9.44 11.99
N ALA A 253 -14.85 -10.46 12.30
CA ALA A 253 -16.03 -10.34 13.17
C ALA A 253 -15.66 -10.35 14.66
N ALA A 254 -14.57 -10.99 15.05
CA ALA A 254 -14.07 -11.06 16.42
C ALA A 254 -13.50 -9.73 16.90
#